data_7d55ba4060ff7c4325ec4ea956b76828
#
_entry.id   7d55ba4060ff7c4325ec4ea956b76828
#
_cell.length_a   1.000
_cell.length_b   1.000
_cell.length_c   1.000
_cell.angle_alpha   90.00
_cell.angle_beta   90.00
_cell.angle_gamma   90.00
#
_symmetry.space_group_name_H-M   'P 1'
#
loop_
_entity.id
_entity.type
_entity.pdbx_description
1 polymer ?
#
loop_
_entity_poly.entity_id
_entity_poly.type
_entity_poly.pdbx_seq_one_letter_code
_entity_poly.pdbx_strand_id
1 'polypeptide(L)'
;MKNLKTIGFVLLISFLVSGCAMDRSFRKESEPQKIIIERESSEKVEALAERVKTLEESVSKLRSEIVFLEKHFRNIQARPPLSSYKLPKEVTLCGEKIPLEDRNVWENLDREFIVALDSHAQILLWMKRARRYFPHIEKRLKEMNLPDDLKYVAITESSLRPHAVSSSGAAGVWQFIPSTGEKYGMRRNKTLDERFDFLKATEGALAYLKSLYDEFGSWTLAMAAYNAGENRIRREIEFQKAKDYFYLDLPMETERYVYKIAVAKIILSDPGKYGFYLEDRDFYDPLQLERVQIELKQPLPLLGVARAIGCYYKEIKEMNPHLTEESVPVGSHFLNLPQGTSERFWIFFNHWRKELEGK
;
A
#
# COMPACT_ATOMS: atom_id res chain seq x y z
N MET A 1 -14.05 -0.56 -26.91
CA MET A 1 -14.83 -0.86 -28.14
C MET A 1 -14.69 0.28 -29.13
N LYS A 2 -14.31 -0.11 -30.33
CA LYS A 2 -14.39 0.57 -31.62
C LYS A 2 -13.38 1.68 -31.95
N ASN A 3 -12.48 1.24 -32.80
CA ASN A 3 -11.60 1.98 -33.70
C ASN A 3 -12.26 3.15 -34.43
N LEU A 4 -11.57 4.27 -34.52
CA LEU A 4 -11.81 5.23 -35.60
C LEU A 4 -10.56 5.28 -36.46
N LYS A 5 -10.72 4.76 -37.69
CA LYS A 5 -9.73 4.75 -38.74
C LYS A 5 -9.60 6.15 -39.35
N THR A 6 -8.37 6.55 -39.51
CA THR A 6 -7.91 7.71 -40.28
C THR A 6 -8.28 7.51 -41.75
N ILE A 7 -9.10 8.39 -42.32
CA ILE A 7 -9.36 8.46 -43.73
C ILE A 7 -8.52 9.64 -44.26
N GLY A 8 -7.47 9.27 -44.98
CA GLY A 8 -6.73 10.21 -45.81
C GLY A 8 -7.48 10.46 -47.11
N PHE A 9 -7.83 11.70 -47.38
CA PHE A 9 -8.40 12.12 -48.65
C PHE A 9 -7.26 12.69 -49.50
N VAL A 10 -6.80 11.92 -50.49
CA VAL A 10 -5.94 12.35 -51.61
C VAL A 10 -6.87 12.70 -52.74
N LEU A 11 -7.01 13.99 -53.05
CA LEU A 11 -7.70 14.47 -54.23
C LEU A 11 -6.72 14.44 -55.42
N LEU A 12 -6.85 13.47 -56.30
CA LEU A 12 -6.19 13.41 -57.59
C LEU A 12 -7.07 14.17 -58.60
N ILE A 13 -6.64 15.33 -59.06
CA ILE A 13 -7.26 16.00 -60.19
C ILE A 13 -6.49 15.61 -61.45
N SER A 14 -7.08 14.73 -62.26
CA SER A 14 -6.63 14.40 -63.59
C SER A 14 -7.28 15.38 -64.58
N PHE A 15 -6.49 16.17 -65.25
CA PHE A 15 -6.93 16.97 -66.38
C PHE A 15 -6.73 16.17 -67.67
N LEU A 16 -7.84 15.88 -68.33
CA LEU A 16 -7.89 15.41 -69.70
C LEU A 16 -7.61 16.57 -70.67
N VAL A 17 -6.53 16.44 -71.43
CA VAL A 17 -6.26 17.32 -72.55
C VAL A 17 -6.93 16.75 -73.78
N SER A 18 -7.92 17.48 -74.26
CA SER A 18 -8.45 17.24 -75.63
C SER A 18 -7.96 18.38 -76.56
N GLY A 19 -7.19 17.99 -77.56
CA GLY A 19 -6.59 18.97 -78.45
C GLY A 19 -7.59 19.54 -79.48
N CYS A 20 -7.41 20.81 -79.80
CA CYS A 20 -7.79 21.40 -81.00
C CYS A 20 -6.80 22.52 -81.41
N ALA A 21 -6.28 22.41 -82.59
CA ALA A 21 -5.32 23.33 -83.20
C ALA A 21 -5.99 24.61 -83.72
N MET A 22 -5.17 25.65 -83.80
CA MET A 22 -5.28 26.97 -84.49
C MET A 22 -5.39 28.14 -83.47
N ASP A 23 -4.47 29.00 -83.38
CA ASP A 23 -3.99 30.05 -84.21
C ASP A 23 -2.75 30.74 -83.57
N ARG A 24 -1.79 31.05 -84.44
CA ARG A 24 -0.60 31.83 -84.02
C ARG A 24 -0.89 33.32 -84.15
N SER A 25 -1.27 33.96 -83.03
CA SER A 25 -1.01 35.36 -82.82
C SER A 25 -1.55 35.84 -81.48
N PHE A 26 -0.79 35.72 -80.43
CA PHE A 26 -0.78 36.64 -79.27
C PHE A 26 0.38 36.21 -78.35
N ARG A 27 1.51 36.79 -78.63
CA ARG A 27 2.67 36.65 -77.78
C ARG A 27 2.72 37.84 -76.85
N LYS A 28 3.00 37.49 -75.57
CA LYS A 28 3.42 38.39 -74.48
C LYS A 28 2.31 39.07 -73.69
N GLU A 29 1.94 38.38 -72.57
CA GLU A 29 1.72 39.07 -71.29
C GLU A 29 1.15 38.14 -70.18
N SER A 30 1.68 36.92 -70.00
CA SER A 30 1.13 36.05 -68.94
C SER A 30 2.12 35.42 -67.96
N GLU A 31 3.42 35.62 -68.10
CA GLU A 31 4.39 35.05 -67.17
C GLU A 31 4.52 35.76 -65.80
N PRO A 32 4.47 37.08 -65.67
CA PRO A 32 4.59 37.71 -64.33
C PRO A 32 3.36 37.52 -63.44
N GLN A 33 2.15 37.44 -63.94
CA GLN A 33 0.95 37.25 -63.15
C GLN A 33 0.85 35.82 -62.55
N LYS A 34 1.26 34.80 -63.31
CA LYS A 34 1.23 33.42 -62.84
C LYS A 34 2.24 33.15 -61.71
N ILE A 35 3.42 33.74 -61.80
CA ILE A 35 4.48 33.65 -60.78
C ILE A 35 4.07 34.42 -59.49
N ILE A 36 3.36 35.56 -59.64
CA ILE A 36 2.87 36.31 -58.48
C ILE A 36 1.77 35.52 -57.77
N ILE A 37 0.80 34.92 -58.47
CA ILE A 37 -0.28 34.14 -57.86
C ILE A 37 0.27 32.87 -57.19
N GLU A 38 1.26 32.18 -57.78
CA GLU A 38 1.92 31.02 -57.17
C GLU A 38 2.73 31.40 -55.93
N ARG A 39 3.38 32.55 -55.93
CA ARG A 39 4.12 33.06 -54.78
C ARG A 39 3.18 33.51 -53.64
N GLU A 40 2.11 34.22 -53.91
CA GLU A 40 1.08 34.61 -52.90
C GLU A 40 0.37 33.37 -52.34
N SER A 41 0.13 32.29 -53.14
CA SER A 41 -0.45 31.07 -52.67
C SER A 41 0.52 30.28 -51.79
N SER A 42 1.82 30.27 -52.09
CA SER A 42 2.86 29.64 -51.28
C SER A 42 3.03 30.32 -49.94
N GLU A 43 3.10 31.65 -49.90
CA GLU A 43 3.19 32.45 -48.65
C GLU A 43 1.96 32.26 -47.75
N LYS A 44 0.74 32.15 -48.35
CA LYS A 44 -0.48 31.84 -47.58
C LYS A 44 -0.47 30.43 -47.03
N VAL A 45 0.04 29.45 -47.76
CA VAL A 45 0.16 28.06 -47.31
C VAL A 45 1.19 27.97 -46.18
N GLU A 46 2.30 28.64 -46.28
CA GLU A 46 3.32 28.68 -45.23
C GLU A 46 2.80 29.35 -43.96
N ALA A 47 2.11 30.48 -44.08
CA ALA A 47 1.45 31.17 -42.94
C ALA A 47 0.36 30.30 -42.29
N LEU A 48 -0.39 29.53 -43.08
CA LEU A 48 -1.36 28.54 -42.56
C LEU A 48 -0.68 27.39 -41.85
N ALA A 49 0.41 26.85 -42.38
CA ALA A 49 1.17 25.80 -41.74
C ALA A 49 1.74 26.21 -40.37
N GLU A 50 2.25 27.45 -40.29
CA GLU A 50 2.73 28.03 -39.03
C GLU A 50 1.60 28.25 -38.00
N ARG A 51 0.43 28.72 -38.45
CA ARG A 51 -0.76 28.78 -37.58
C ARG A 51 -1.24 27.42 -37.11
N VAL A 52 -1.22 26.40 -37.95
CA VAL A 52 -1.56 25.04 -37.57
C VAL A 52 -0.59 24.51 -36.48
N LYS A 53 0.70 24.70 -36.68
CA LYS A 53 1.73 24.33 -35.69
C LYS A 53 1.52 25.03 -34.33
N THR A 54 1.25 26.34 -34.34
CA THR A 54 0.97 27.13 -33.13
C THR A 54 -0.31 26.65 -32.43
N LEU A 55 -1.34 26.29 -33.19
CA LEU A 55 -2.57 25.70 -32.66
C LEU A 55 -2.35 24.31 -32.06
N GLU A 56 -1.55 23.45 -32.70
CA GLU A 56 -1.20 22.13 -32.18
C GLU A 56 -0.43 22.22 -30.86
N GLU A 57 0.52 23.15 -30.75
CA GLU A 57 1.25 23.44 -29.50
C GLU A 57 0.30 23.95 -28.40
N SER A 58 -0.64 24.84 -28.77
CA SER A 58 -1.65 25.35 -27.84
C SER A 58 -2.61 24.25 -27.36
N VAL A 59 -3.06 23.38 -28.27
CA VAL A 59 -3.90 22.23 -27.92
C VAL A 59 -3.16 21.25 -27.01
N SER A 60 -1.88 21.00 -27.28
CA SER A 60 -1.05 20.16 -26.42
C SER A 60 -0.91 20.73 -25.01
N LYS A 61 -0.69 22.05 -24.90
CA LYS A 61 -0.63 22.74 -23.61
C LYS A 61 -1.95 22.69 -22.88
N LEU A 62 -3.06 22.97 -23.55
CA LEU A 62 -4.40 22.89 -22.94
C LEU A 62 -4.75 21.47 -22.47
N ARG A 63 -4.35 20.43 -23.21
CA ARG A 63 -4.53 19.04 -22.77
C ARG A 63 -3.78 18.75 -21.49
N SER A 64 -2.53 19.21 -21.37
CA SER A 64 -1.74 19.02 -20.14
C SER A 64 -2.34 19.82 -18.96
N GLU A 65 -2.88 21.01 -19.19
CA GLU A 65 -3.59 21.80 -18.19
C GLU A 65 -4.89 21.14 -17.74
N ILE A 66 -5.65 20.55 -18.66
CA ILE A 66 -6.87 19.79 -18.33
C ILE A 66 -6.53 18.59 -17.46
N VAL A 67 -5.52 17.80 -17.82
CA VAL A 67 -5.07 16.66 -17.02
C VAL A 67 -4.62 17.10 -15.63
N PHE A 68 -3.89 18.22 -15.54
CA PHE A 68 -3.49 18.81 -14.27
C PHE A 68 -4.69 19.25 -13.44
N LEU A 69 -5.66 19.94 -14.05
CA LEU A 69 -6.88 20.41 -13.39
C LEU A 69 -7.76 19.23 -12.95
N GLU A 70 -7.95 18.21 -13.78
CA GLU A 70 -8.70 17.01 -13.41
C GLU A 70 -8.07 16.31 -12.19
N LYS A 71 -6.73 16.22 -12.17
CA LYS A 71 -5.98 15.66 -11.03
C LYS A 71 -6.16 16.53 -9.77
N HIS A 72 -6.13 17.85 -9.91
CA HIS A 72 -6.36 18.81 -8.82
C HIS A 72 -7.82 18.81 -8.35
N PHE A 73 -8.77 18.76 -9.26
CA PHE A 73 -10.20 18.68 -8.92
C PHE A 73 -10.56 17.41 -8.16
N ARG A 74 -9.95 16.27 -8.50
CA ARG A 74 -10.10 15.03 -7.69
C ARG A 74 -9.62 15.22 -6.26
N ASN A 75 -8.58 16.04 -6.06
CA ASN A 75 -8.05 16.35 -4.73
C ASN A 75 -8.84 17.44 -3.98
N ILE A 76 -9.57 18.30 -4.71
CA ILE A 76 -10.35 19.43 -4.15
C ILE A 76 -11.84 19.08 -4.04
N GLN A 77 -12.31 17.98 -4.67
CA GLN A 77 -13.69 17.57 -4.51
C GLN A 77 -14.01 17.47 -3.02
N ALA A 78 -14.91 18.33 -2.58
CA ALA A 78 -15.51 18.25 -1.27
C ALA A 78 -15.87 16.78 -1.03
N ARG A 79 -15.36 16.22 0.06
CA ARG A 79 -15.55 14.85 0.47
C ARG A 79 -17.03 14.47 0.24
N PRO A 80 -17.33 13.42 -0.53
CA PRO A 80 -18.71 13.02 -0.68
C PRO A 80 -19.34 12.83 0.70
N PRO A 81 -20.58 13.26 0.94
CA PRO A 81 -21.22 13.07 2.23
C PRO A 81 -21.21 11.57 2.58
N LEU A 82 -20.97 11.24 3.85
CA LEU A 82 -20.91 9.86 4.32
C LEU A 82 -22.12 9.01 3.87
N SER A 83 -23.31 9.64 3.76
CA SER A 83 -24.54 9.02 3.27
C SER A 83 -24.49 8.58 1.80
N SER A 84 -23.53 9.08 1.01
CA SER A 84 -23.37 8.69 -0.40
C SER A 84 -22.60 7.38 -0.57
N TYR A 85 -21.81 6.97 0.41
CA TYR A 85 -21.07 5.73 0.35
C TYR A 85 -21.97 4.52 0.60
N LYS A 86 -21.73 3.45 -0.12
CA LYS A 86 -22.48 2.20 0.01
C LYS A 86 -21.51 1.05 0.18
N LEU A 87 -21.88 0.13 1.05
CA LEU A 87 -21.21 -1.16 1.14
C LEU A 87 -21.26 -1.90 -0.20
N PRO A 88 -20.25 -2.69 -0.55
CA PRO A 88 -20.34 -3.66 -1.63
C PRO A 88 -21.50 -4.61 -1.41
N LYS A 89 -22.13 -5.08 -2.50
CA LYS A 89 -23.26 -6.04 -2.40
C LYS A 89 -22.82 -7.39 -1.83
N GLU A 90 -21.57 -7.76 -2.07
CA GLU A 90 -20.95 -8.97 -1.56
C GLU A 90 -19.59 -8.63 -0.96
N VAL A 91 -19.30 -9.22 0.18
CA VAL A 91 -18.03 -9.09 0.89
C VAL A 91 -17.54 -10.47 1.28
N THR A 92 -16.30 -10.77 0.98
CA THR A 92 -15.61 -11.97 1.43
C THR A 92 -14.41 -11.60 2.30
N LEU A 93 -14.05 -12.45 3.24
CA LEU A 93 -12.85 -12.32 4.05
C LEU A 93 -12.15 -13.68 4.13
N CYS A 94 -10.92 -13.76 3.66
CA CYS A 94 -10.16 -15.02 3.53
C CYS A 94 -10.91 -16.11 2.74
N GLY A 95 -11.73 -15.73 1.74
CA GLY A 95 -12.56 -16.65 0.96
C GLY A 95 -13.92 -16.98 1.61
N GLU A 96 -14.14 -16.64 2.87
CA GLU A 96 -15.42 -16.82 3.57
C GLU A 96 -16.37 -15.65 3.26
N LYS A 97 -17.61 -15.95 2.92
CA LYS A 97 -18.66 -14.93 2.64
C LYS A 97 -19.14 -14.34 3.94
N ILE A 98 -19.25 -13.00 4.00
CA ILE A 98 -19.98 -12.31 5.07
C ILE A 98 -21.47 -12.30 4.69
N PRO A 99 -22.38 -12.84 5.53
CA PRO A 99 -23.79 -13.04 5.18
C PRO A 99 -24.59 -11.72 5.27
N LEU A 100 -24.40 -10.82 4.28
CA LEU A 100 -25.03 -9.49 4.23
C LEU A 100 -26.56 -9.54 3.96
N GLU A 101 -27.10 -10.68 3.61
CA GLU A 101 -28.51 -10.97 3.57
C GLU A 101 -29.16 -10.98 4.97
N ASP A 102 -28.40 -11.28 6.01
CA ASP A 102 -28.80 -11.07 7.40
C ASP A 102 -28.75 -9.59 7.76
N ARG A 103 -29.86 -9.04 8.22
CA ARG A 103 -29.99 -7.61 8.51
C ARG A 103 -29.06 -7.15 9.63
N ASN A 104 -28.87 -7.96 10.68
CA ASN A 104 -28.01 -7.62 11.81
C ASN A 104 -26.53 -7.60 11.38
N VAL A 105 -26.12 -8.58 10.56
CA VAL A 105 -24.76 -8.63 10.02
C VAL A 105 -24.49 -7.41 9.12
N TRP A 106 -25.45 -7.07 8.27
CA TRP A 106 -25.35 -5.89 7.42
C TRP A 106 -25.22 -4.60 8.25
N GLU A 107 -26.07 -4.40 9.27
CA GLU A 107 -26.05 -3.21 10.13
C GLU A 107 -24.74 -3.08 10.91
N ASN A 108 -24.20 -4.18 11.42
CA ASN A 108 -22.91 -4.20 12.10
C ASN A 108 -21.75 -3.81 11.16
N LEU A 109 -21.72 -4.36 9.94
CA LEU A 109 -20.70 -4.01 8.96
C LEU A 109 -20.84 -2.55 8.50
N ASP A 110 -22.07 -2.08 8.23
CA ASP A 110 -22.36 -0.71 7.80
C ASP A 110 -21.94 0.30 8.87
N ARG A 111 -22.22 0.02 10.14
CA ARG A 111 -21.76 0.85 11.27
C ARG A 111 -20.23 1.01 11.28
N GLU A 112 -19.49 -0.12 11.24
CA GLU A 112 -18.01 -0.05 11.24
C GLU A 112 -17.48 0.64 9.99
N PHE A 113 -18.12 0.46 8.84
CA PHE A 113 -17.77 1.10 7.59
C PHE A 113 -17.94 2.63 7.66
N ILE A 114 -19.09 3.12 8.14
CA ILE A 114 -19.35 4.57 8.30
C ILE A 114 -18.35 5.18 9.30
N VAL A 115 -18.15 4.54 10.45
CA VAL A 115 -17.20 5.00 11.49
C VAL A 115 -15.78 5.09 10.96
N ALA A 116 -15.35 4.10 10.18
CA ALA A 116 -14.03 4.12 9.56
C ALA A 116 -13.90 5.25 8.54
N LEU A 117 -14.90 5.43 7.67
CA LEU A 117 -14.90 6.50 6.66
C LEU A 117 -14.91 7.90 7.29
N ASP A 118 -15.53 8.08 8.45
CA ASP A 118 -15.47 9.34 9.19
C ASP A 118 -14.05 9.64 9.69
N SER A 119 -13.28 8.62 10.03
CA SER A 119 -11.89 8.73 10.48
C SER A 119 -10.89 8.92 9.32
N HIS A 120 -11.06 9.97 8.54
CA HIS A 120 -10.29 10.24 7.30
C HIS A 120 -8.77 10.17 7.48
N ALA A 121 -8.25 10.85 8.49
CA ALA A 121 -6.82 10.84 8.79
C ALA A 121 -6.30 9.43 9.08
N GLN A 122 -7.13 8.61 9.72
CA GLN A 122 -6.80 7.22 10.04
C GLN A 122 -6.63 6.39 8.76
N ILE A 123 -7.54 6.53 7.79
CA ILE A 123 -7.46 5.80 6.52
C ILE A 123 -6.22 6.24 5.72
N LEU A 124 -5.93 7.54 5.64
CA LEU A 124 -4.72 8.04 4.98
C LEU A 124 -3.45 7.44 5.62
N LEU A 125 -3.42 7.33 6.95
CA LEU A 125 -2.31 6.71 7.66
C LEU A 125 -2.25 5.19 7.43
N TRP A 126 -3.39 4.50 7.29
CA TRP A 126 -3.42 3.10 6.89
C TRP A 126 -2.79 2.89 5.52
N MET A 127 -3.20 3.69 4.52
CA MET A 127 -2.65 3.62 3.17
C MET A 127 -1.12 3.83 3.16
N LYS A 128 -0.64 4.89 3.85
CA LYS A 128 0.80 5.21 3.92
C LYS A 128 1.60 4.09 4.59
N ARG A 129 1.10 3.55 5.71
CA ARG A 129 1.77 2.48 6.45
C ARG A 129 1.63 1.12 5.76
N ALA A 130 0.51 0.84 5.12
CA ALA A 130 0.32 -0.37 4.34
C ALA A 130 1.40 -0.50 3.26
N ARG A 131 1.72 0.55 2.51
CA ARG A 131 2.83 0.53 1.54
C ARG A 131 4.17 0.14 2.16
N ARG A 132 4.43 0.51 3.42
CA ARG A 132 5.66 0.16 4.13
C ARG A 132 5.70 -1.28 4.59
N TYR A 133 4.62 -1.78 5.16
CA TYR A 133 4.61 -3.05 5.89
C TYR A 133 3.99 -4.22 5.11
N PHE A 134 3.00 -3.97 4.26
CA PHE A 134 2.31 -5.01 3.52
C PHE A 134 3.20 -5.83 2.60
N PRO A 135 4.20 -5.27 1.88
CA PRO A 135 5.04 -6.09 1.01
C PRO A 135 5.73 -7.25 1.75
N HIS A 136 6.14 -7.04 3.01
CA HIS A 136 6.70 -8.11 3.83
C HIS A 136 5.63 -9.10 4.29
N ILE A 137 4.49 -8.62 4.80
CA ILE A 137 3.39 -9.48 5.26
C ILE A 137 2.87 -10.34 4.11
N GLU A 138 2.59 -9.75 2.94
CA GLU A 138 2.11 -10.44 1.74
C GLU A 138 3.08 -11.52 1.25
N LYS A 139 4.38 -11.21 1.27
CA LYS A 139 5.43 -12.18 0.95
C LYS A 139 5.33 -13.40 1.89
N ARG A 140 5.23 -13.17 3.22
CA ARG A 140 5.15 -14.24 4.20
C ARG A 140 3.84 -15.03 4.11
N LEU A 141 2.71 -14.36 3.90
CA LEU A 141 1.41 -15.01 3.66
C LEU A 141 1.50 -15.97 2.46
N LYS A 142 2.08 -15.51 1.36
CA LYS A 142 2.27 -16.34 0.16
C LYS A 142 3.20 -17.54 0.43
N GLU A 143 4.32 -17.34 1.11
CA GLU A 143 5.27 -18.40 1.44
C GLU A 143 4.68 -19.46 2.40
N MET A 144 3.78 -19.04 3.28
CA MET A 144 3.06 -19.93 4.22
C MET A 144 1.76 -20.50 3.64
N ASN A 145 1.40 -20.15 2.40
CA ASN A 145 0.13 -20.52 1.74
C ASN A 145 -1.10 -20.11 2.57
N LEU A 146 -1.09 -18.88 3.10
CA LEU A 146 -2.16 -18.30 3.89
C LEU A 146 -2.92 -17.25 3.08
N PRO A 147 -4.21 -16.99 3.39
CA PRO A 147 -5.00 -15.96 2.73
C PRO A 147 -4.40 -14.56 2.87
N ASP A 148 -4.35 -13.82 1.77
CA ASP A 148 -3.79 -12.46 1.71
C ASP A 148 -4.54 -11.47 2.62
N ASP A 149 -5.82 -11.68 2.85
CA ASP A 149 -6.67 -10.83 3.70
C ASP A 149 -6.20 -10.76 5.16
N LEU A 150 -5.41 -11.72 5.64
CA LEU A 150 -4.88 -11.73 7.00
C LEU A 150 -4.00 -10.50 7.31
N LYS A 151 -3.47 -9.83 6.30
CA LYS A 151 -2.73 -8.58 6.46
C LYS A 151 -3.54 -7.46 7.11
N TYR A 152 -4.87 -7.47 6.93
CA TYR A 152 -5.77 -6.46 7.51
C TYR A 152 -5.98 -6.63 9.02
N VAL A 153 -5.62 -7.78 9.59
CA VAL A 153 -5.56 -7.96 11.06
C VAL A 153 -4.62 -6.94 11.68
N ALA A 154 -3.43 -6.74 11.12
CA ALA A 154 -2.44 -5.76 11.61
C ALA A 154 -2.95 -4.29 11.55
N ILE A 155 -3.84 -3.98 10.60
CA ILE A 155 -4.54 -2.68 10.55
C ILE A 155 -5.44 -2.53 11.78
N THR A 156 -6.26 -3.54 12.05
CA THR A 156 -7.22 -3.51 13.16
C THR A 156 -6.53 -3.49 14.52
N GLU A 157 -5.43 -4.21 14.67
CA GLU A 157 -4.66 -4.29 15.92
C GLU A 157 -3.98 -2.96 16.29
N SER A 158 -3.25 -2.39 15.38
CA SER A 158 -2.40 -1.22 15.70
C SER A 158 -2.44 -0.10 14.68
N SER A 159 -3.20 -0.25 13.59
CA SER A 159 -3.05 0.62 12.42
C SER A 159 -1.62 0.59 11.86
N LEU A 160 -0.94 -0.57 11.94
CA LEU A 160 0.46 -0.77 11.55
C LEU A 160 1.44 0.15 12.30
N ARG A 161 1.20 0.47 13.57
CA ARG A 161 2.11 1.28 14.40
C ARG A 161 3.13 0.39 15.11
N PRO A 162 4.45 0.50 14.81
CA PRO A 162 5.46 -0.39 15.36
C PRO A 162 5.65 -0.23 16.88
N HIS A 163 5.35 0.92 17.44
CA HIS A 163 5.48 1.22 18.87
C HIS A 163 4.13 1.24 19.62
N ALA A 164 3.09 0.63 19.05
CA ALA A 164 1.78 0.59 19.70
C ALA A 164 1.84 -0.25 20.98
N VAL A 165 1.23 0.27 22.03
CA VAL A 165 1.01 -0.43 23.30
C VAL A 165 -0.43 -0.18 23.72
N SER A 166 -1.17 -1.25 24.03
CA SER A 166 -2.53 -1.15 24.54
C SER A 166 -2.55 -0.99 26.08
N SER A 167 -3.70 -0.62 26.62
CA SER A 167 -3.92 -0.56 28.07
C SER A 167 -3.75 -1.92 28.77
N SER A 168 -3.98 -3.00 28.04
CA SER A 168 -3.77 -4.39 28.52
C SER A 168 -2.32 -4.88 28.34
N GLY A 169 -1.40 -4.02 27.84
CA GLY A 169 -0.01 -4.35 27.63
C GLY A 169 0.29 -5.15 26.37
N ALA A 170 -0.65 -5.24 25.43
CA ALA A 170 -0.37 -5.77 24.10
C ALA A 170 0.56 -4.81 23.34
N ALA A 171 1.49 -5.32 22.53
CA ALA A 171 2.59 -4.55 21.97
C ALA A 171 2.87 -4.84 20.49
N GLY A 172 3.37 -3.80 19.79
CA GLY A 172 3.83 -3.86 18.40
C GLY A 172 2.72 -3.84 17.37
N VAL A 173 3.10 -4.09 16.10
CA VAL A 173 2.17 -4.07 14.96
C VAL A 173 1.03 -5.07 15.13
N TRP A 174 1.34 -6.24 15.69
CA TRP A 174 0.42 -7.38 15.83
C TRP A 174 -0.21 -7.50 17.22
N GLN A 175 0.06 -6.56 18.12
CA GLN A 175 -0.52 -6.45 19.47
C GLN A 175 -0.48 -7.76 20.28
N PHE A 176 0.66 -8.42 20.32
CA PHE A 176 0.84 -9.57 21.19
C PHE A 176 0.81 -9.18 22.67
N ILE A 177 0.01 -9.89 23.47
CA ILE A 177 0.19 -9.87 24.92
C ILE A 177 1.42 -10.70 25.30
N PRO A 178 2.07 -10.45 26.48
CA PRO A 178 3.34 -11.09 26.82
C PRO A 178 3.31 -12.63 26.72
N SER A 179 2.30 -13.26 27.30
CA SER A 179 2.19 -14.74 27.34
C SER A 179 2.03 -15.37 25.95
N THR A 180 1.23 -14.74 25.09
CA THR A 180 1.05 -15.21 23.71
C THR A 180 2.32 -14.96 22.90
N GLY A 181 2.96 -13.79 23.06
CA GLY A 181 4.24 -13.52 22.42
C GLY A 181 5.31 -14.55 22.76
N GLU A 182 5.43 -14.92 24.03
CA GLU A 182 6.37 -15.94 24.49
C GLU A 182 6.07 -17.32 23.90
N LYS A 183 4.79 -17.73 23.85
CA LYS A 183 4.34 -18.98 23.21
C LYS A 183 4.78 -19.06 21.73
N TYR A 184 4.84 -17.91 21.04
CA TYR A 184 5.29 -17.81 19.65
C TYR A 184 6.74 -17.34 19.51
N GLY A 185 7.57 -17.56 20.53
CA GLY A 185 9.02 -17.40 20.50
C GLY A 185 9.54 -15.98 20.65
N MET A 186 8.70 -15.00 21.03
CA MET A 186 9.10 -13.62 21.28
C MET A 186 9.56 -13.46 22.74
N ARG A 187 10.85 -13.21 22.92
CA ARG A 187 11.44 -12.98 24.26
C ARG A 187 11.09 -11.58 24.76
N ARG A 188 10.86 -11.48 26.08
CA ARG A 188 10.65 -10.21 26.75
C ARG A 188 11.40 -10.19 28.07
N ASN A 189 12.22 -9.16 28.28
CA ASN A 189 12.89 -8.86 29.55
C ASN A 189 13.15 -7.35 29.65
N LYS A 190 14.02 -6.91 30.58
CA LYS A 190 14.31 -5.48 30.79
C LYS A 190 14.97 -4.81 29.57
N THR A 191 15.81 -5.54 28.81
CA THR A 191 16.63 -5.01 27.71
C THR A 191 16.08 -5.35 26.31
N LEU A 192 15.03 -6.17 26.25
CA LEU A 192 14.50 -6.71 25.00
C LEU A 192 13.00 -6.96 25.10
N ASP A 193 12.24 -6.53 24.10
CA ASP A 193 10.84 -6.91 23.91
C ASP A 193 10.58 -7.20 22.42
N GLU A 194 10.70 -8.47 22.04
CA GLU A 194 10.64 -8.90 20.64
C GLU A 194 9.23 -8.80 20.01
N ARG A 195 8.21 -8.44 20.77
CA ARG A 195 6.88 -8.12 20.22
C ARG A 195 6.90 -6.85 19.38
N PHE A 196 7.90 -5.99 19.57
CA PHE A 196 8.16 -4.82 18.73
C PHE A 196 9.03 -5.13 17.51
N ASP A 197 9.63 -6.31 17.39
CA ASP A 197 10.32 -6.75 16.18
C ASP A 197 9.30 -7.12 15.12
N PHE A 198 9.05 -6.23 14.18
CA PHE A 198 8.02 -6.40 13.16
C PHE A 198 8.18 -7.72 12.38
N LEU A 199 9.40 -8.07 11.99
CA LEU A 199 9.66 -9.29 11.22
C LEU A 199 9.33 -10.54 12.05
N LYS A 200 9.83 -10.60 13.27
CA LYS A 200 9.59 -11.73 14.19
C LYS A 200 8.13 -11.82 14.62
N ALA A 201 7.52 -10.70 14.94
CA ALA A 201 6.12 -10.63 15.32
C ALA A 201 5.19 -11.04 14.16
N THR A 202 5.57 -10.75 12.90
CA THR A 202 4.82 -11.22 11.73
C THR A 202 4.85 -12.75 11.64
N GLU A 203 6.02 -13.40 11.79
CA GLU A 203 6.10 -14.86 11.84
C GLU A 203 5.20 -15.46 12.92
N GLY A 204 5.27 -14.89 14.13
CA GLY A 204 4.45 -15.32 15.26
C GLY A 204 2.96 -15.16 15.02
N ALA A 205 2.54 -14.03 14.45
CA ALA A 205 1.13 -13.73 14.19
C ALA A 205 0.53 -14.65 13.13
N LEU A 206 1.25 -14.90 12.04
CA LEU A 206 0.80 -15.81 10.99
C LEU A 206 0.74 -17.25 11.47
N ALA A 207 1.70 -17.68 12.26
CA ALA A 207 1.69 -19.02 12.90
C ALA A 207 0.51 -19.14 13.89
N TYR A 208 0.22 -18.10 14.66
CA TYR A 208 -0.90 -18.09 15.60
C TYR A 208 -2.25 -18.14 14.85
N LEU A 209 -2.47 -17.26 13.87
CA LEU A 209 -3.68 -17.25 13.04
C LEU A 209 -3.89 -18.61 12.35
N LYS A 210 -2.82 -19.22 11.84
CA LYS A 210 -2.90 -20.56 11.26
C LYS A 210 -3.33 -21.62 12.30
N SER A 211 -2.74 -21.61 13.50
CA SER A 211 -3.11 -22.57 14.55
C SER A 211 -4.57 -22.41 15.00
N LEU A 212 -5.08 -21.15 15.02
CA LEU A 212 -6.48 -20.87 15.32
C LEU A 212 -7.41 -21.36 14.21
N TYR A 213 -7.00 -21.20 12.95
CA TYR A 213 -7.75 -21.76 11.83
C TYR A 213 -7.77 -23.29 11.86
N ASP A 214 -6.64 -23.91 12.14
CA ASP A 214 -6.55 -25.39 12.26
C ASP A 214 -7.47 -25.91 13.39
N GLU A 215 -7.70 -25.10 14.44
CA GLU A 215 -8.61 -25.45 15.53
C GLU A 215 -10.10 -25.22 15.19
N PHE A 216 -10.45 -24.05 14.63
CA PHE A 216 -11.83 -23.66 14.45
C PHE A 216 -12.42 -23.93 13.06
N GLY A 217 -11.57 -24.18 12.05
CA GLY A 217 -11.96 -24.45 10.66
C GLY A 217 -12.57 -23.25 9.93
N SER A 218 -12.51 -22.05 10.52
CA SER A 218 -13.04 -20.79 9.96
C SER A 218 -12.08 -19.64 10.26
N TRP A 219 -11.81 -18.80 9.26
CA TRP A 219 -10.97 -17.64 9.41
C TRP A 219 -11.64 -16.55 10.25
N THR A 220 -12.95 -16.38 10.15
CA THR A 220 -13.68 -15.41 10.97
C THR A 220 -13.66 -15.80 12.44
N LEU A 221 -13.79 -17.09 12.78
CA LEU A 221 -13.59 -17.59 14.14
C LEU A 221 -12.13 -17.49 14.59
N ALA A 222 -11.17 -17.78 13.72
CA ALA A 222 -9.75 -17.64 14.03
C ALA A 222 -9.38 -16.16 14.35
N MET A 223 -9.89 -15.21 13.60
CA MET A 223 -9.72 -13.78 13.88
C MET A 223 -10.38 -13.37 15.20
N ALA A 224 -11.59 -13.86 15.49
CA ALA A 224 -12.26 -13.62 16.77
C ALA A 224 -11.45 -14.21 17.94
N ALA A 225 -10.87 -15.40 17.76
CA ALA A 225 -10.04 -16.06 18.76
C ALA A 225 -8.67 -15.36 18.95
N TYR A 226 -8.12 -14.76 17.88
CA TYR A 226 -6.92 -13.92 17.99
C TYR A 226 -7.17 -12.72 18.92
N ASN A 227 -8.33 -12.08 18.83
CA ASN A 227 -8.72 -10.95 19.69
C ASN A 227 -9.09 -11.37 21.11
N ALA A 228 -9.97 -12.37 21.27
CA ALA A 228 -10.59 -12.72 22.56
C ALA A 228 -9.89 -13.87 23.30
N GLY A 229 -8.98 -14.56 22.62
CA GLY A 229 -8.36 -15.80 23.09
C GLY A 229 -9.17 -17.05 22.72
N GLU A 230 -8.46 -18.11 22.33
CA GLU A 230 -9.02 -19.37 21.85
C GLU A 230 -9.96 -20.03 22.86
N ASN A 231 -9.61 -19.98 24.15
CA ASN A 231 -10.43 -20.58 25.20
C ASN A 231 -11.81 -19.96 25.33
N ARG A 232 -11.92 -18.64 25.11
CA ARG A 232 -13.19 -17.94 25.13
C ARG A 232 -14.07 -18.37 23.97
N ILE A 233 -13.54 -18.31 22.75
CA ILE A 233 -14.31 -18.68 21.54
C ILE A 233 -14.77 -20.14 21.60
N ARG A 234 -13.93 -21.07 22.06
CA ARG A 234 -14.31 -22.47 22.24
C ARG A 234 -15.48 -22.61 23.20
N ARG A 235 -15.43 -21.94 24.35
CA ARG A 235 -16.50 -21.98 25.36
C ARG A 235 -17.80 -21.39 24.82
N GLU A 236 -17.75 -20.27 24.08
CA GLU A 236 -18.96 -19.67 23.50
C GLU A 236 -19.59 -20.57 22.41
N ILE A 237 -18.77 -21.18 21.56
CA ILE A 237 -19.23 -22.18 20.57
C ILE A 237 -19.95 -23.36 21.28
N GLU A 238 -19.37 -23.88 22.35
CA GLU A 238 -19.96 -24.98 23.12
C GLU A 238 -21.25 -24.58 23.81
N PHE A 239 -21.29 -23.41 24.41
CA PHE A 239 -22.45 -22.90 25.15
C PHE A 239 -23.62 -22.55 24.22
N GLN A 240 -23.33 -21.78 23.15
CA GLN A 240 -24.36 -21.27 22.24
C GLN A 240 -24.71 -22.26 21.14
N LYS A 241 -23.97 -23.37 20.98
CA LYS A 241 -24.14 -24.38 19.93
C LYS A 241 -24.13 -23.82 18.50
N ALA A 242 -23.43 -22.69 18.31
CA ALA A 242 -23.21 -22.04 17.04
C ALA A 242 -21.74 -22.12 16.65
N LYS A 243 -21.45 -22.41 15.37
CA LYS A 243 -20.09 -22.52 14.81
C LYS A 243 -19.81 -21.47 13.74
N ASP A 244 -20.57 -20.39 13.74
CA ASP A 244 -20.38 -19.26 12.82
C ASP A 244 -20.24 -17.99 13.65
N TYR A 245 -19.15 -17.27 13.41
CA TYR A 245 -18.82 -16.03 14.11
C TYR A 245 -19.99 -15.04 14.11
N PHE A 246 -20.72 -14.91 13.00
CA PHE A 246 -21.76 -13.90 12.81
C PHE A 246 -23.02 -14.16 13.66
N TYR A 247 -23.13 -15.35 14.25
CA TYR A 247 -24.26 -15.76 15.08
C TYR A 247 -23.86 -16.10 16.52
N LEU A 248 -22.63 -15.76 16.92
CA LEU A 248 -22.18 -15.86 18.30
C LEU A 248 -22.39 -14.53 19.03
N ASP A 249 -22.98 -14.58 20.21
CA ASP A 249 -23.01 -13.47 21.18
C ASP A 249 -21.65 -13.39 21.86
N LEU A 250 -20.88 -12.39 21.51
CA LEU A 250 -19.51 -12.18 21.97
C LEU A 250 -19.39 -10.83 22.68
N PRO A 251 -18.34 -10.58 23.47
CA PRO A 251 -18.06 -9.22 23.95
C PRO A 251 -18.00 -8.22 22.80
N MET A 252 -18.57 -7.05 23.00
CA MET A 252 -18.70 -5.99 21.98
C MET A 252 -17.43 -5.72 21.18
N GLU A 253 -16.25 -5.77 21.83
CA GLU A 253 -14.97 -5.60 21.16
C GLU A 253 -14.72 -6.70 20.12
N THR A 254 -14.99 -7.95 20.49
CA THR A 254 -14.81 -9.12 19.63
C THR A 254 -15.88 -9.21 18.54
N GLU A 255 -17.13 -8.87 18.84
CA GLU A 255 -18.19 -8.76 17.82
C GLU A 255 -17.90 -7.73 16.74
N ARG A 256 -17.20 -6.67 17.07
CA ARG A 256 -16.79 -5.63 16.10
C ARG A 256 -15.52 -5.95 15.34
N TYR A 257 -14.73 -6.89 15.86
CA TYR A 257 -13.35 -7.08 15.40
C TYR A 257 -13.25 -7.55 13.94
N VAL A 258 -13.99 -8.59 13.57
CA VAL A 258 -13.97 -9.13 12.20
C VAL A 258 -14.59 -8.13 11.22
N TYR A 259 -15.63 -7.40 11.62
CA TYR A 259 -16.19 -6.33 10.78
C TYR A 259 -15.18 -5.21 10.53
N LYS A 260 -14.36 -4.81 11.51
CA LYS A 260 -13.28 -3.82 11.31
C LYS A 260 -12.23 -4.32 10.33
N ILE A 261 -11.86 -5.60 10.38
CA ILE A 261 -10.93 -6.22 9.42
C ILE A 261 -11.53 -6.18 8.01
N ALA A 262 -12.79 -6.57 7.87
CA ALA A 262 -13.50 -6.53 6.59
C ALA A 262 -13.59 -5.10 6.03
N VAL A 263 -13.87 -4.11 6.89
CA VAL A 263 -13.91 -2.69 6.50
C VAL A 263 -12.52 -2.20 6.05
N ALA A 264 -11.46 -2.56 6.76
CA ALA A 264 -10.10 -2.23 6.33
C ALA A 264 -9.80 -2.83 4.94
N LYS A 265 -10.18 -4.07 4.69
CA LYS A 265 -10.10 -4.68 3.37
C LYS A 265 -10.91 -3.90 2.33
N ILE A 266 -12.18 -3.63 2.57
CA ILE A 266 -13.08 -2.93 1.64
C ILE A 266 -12.47 -1.59 1.22
N ILE A 267 -12.01 -0.81 2.17
CA ILE A 267 -11.49 0.54 1.91
C ILE A 267 -10.13 0.48 1.23
N LEU A 268 -9.20 -0.34 1.72
CA LEU A 268 -7.84 -0.38 1.21
C LEU A 268 -7.68 -1.15 -0.12
N SER A 269 -8.66 -1.98 -0.50
CA SER A 269 -8.67 -2.63 -1.82
C SER A 269 -8.97 -1.66 -2.96
N ASP A 270 -9.76 -0.62 -2.71
CA ASP A 270 -10.09 0.43 -3.69
C ASP A 270 -10.35 1.77 -2.97
N PRO A 271 -9.30 2.40 -2.43
CA PRO A 271 -9.45 3.62 -1.64
C PRO A 271 -10.00 4.79 -2.47
N GLY A 272 -9.73 4.82 -3.77
CA GLY A 272 -10.24 5.83 -4.70
C GLY A 272 -11.76 5.88 -4.77
N LYS A 273 -12.43 4.72 -4.66
CA LYS A 273 -13.88 4.61 -4.60
C LYS A 273 -14.50 5.36 -3.42
N TYR A 274 -13.73 5.53 -2.35
CA TYR A 274 -14.14 6.17 -1.10
C TYR A 274 -13.53 7.56 -0.94
N GLY A 275 -12.99 8.14 -2.01
CA GLY A 275 -12.46 9.51 -2.01
C GLY A 275 -11.06 9.66 -1.41
N PHE A 276 -10.31 8.57 -1.26
CA PHE A 276 -8.93 8.61 -0.75
C PHE A 276 -7.92 8.48 -1.88
N TYR A 277 -7.21 9.56 -2.14
CA TYR A 277 -6.19 9.62 -3.19
C TYR A 277 -4.86 10.05 -2.59
N LEU A 278 -3.80 9.31 -2.89
CA LEU A 278 -2.41 9.63 -2.57
C LEU A 278 -1.55 9.52 -3.82
N GLU A 279 -0.61 10.43 -3.99
CA GLU A 279 0.44 10.31 -5.00
C GLU A 279 1.58 9.43 -4.46
N ASP A 280 2.40 8.85 -5.35
CA ASP A 280 3.52 7.99 -4.94
C ASP A 280 4.44 8.63 -3.90
N ARG A 281 4.72 9.92 -4.04
CA ARG A 281 5.52 10.71 -3.09
C ARG A 281 4.91 10.88 -1.69
N ASP A 282 3.60 10.64 -1.56
CA ASP A 282 2.88 10.82 -0.29
C ASP A 282 2.89 9.55 0.57
N PHE A 283 3.27 8.41 -0.01
CA PHE A 283 3.37 7.15 0.71
C PHE A 283 4.66 7.07 1.53
N TYR A 284 4.66 6.22 2.55
CA TYR A 284 5.89 5.85 3.25
C TYR A 284 6.62 4.76 2.48
N ASP A 285 7.94 4.90 2.35
CA ASP A 285 8.76 3.93 1.63
C ASP A 285 8.64 2.52 2.25
N PRO A 286 8.68 1.47 1.41
CA PRO A 286 8.77 0.09 1.87
C PRO A 286 9.96 -0.11 2.81
N LEU A 287 9.84 -1.07 3.73
CA LEU A 287 10.97 -1.44 4.59
C LEU A 287 12.10 -2.02 3.76
N GLN A 288 13.25 -1.35 3.81
CA GLN A 288 14.48 -1.78 3.17
C GLN A 288 15.51 -2.14 4.26
N LEU A 289 15.43 -3.37 4.73
CA LEU A 289 16.24 -3.87 5.83
C LEU A 289 17.08 -5.06 5.41
N GLU A 290 18.31 -5.09 5.92
CA GLU A 290 19.12 -6.31 6.04
C GLU A 290 19.06 -6.80 7.48
N ARG A 291 18.89 -8.10 7.67
CA ARG A 291 18.81 -8.70 8.99
C ARG A 291 20.03 -9.59 9.21
N VAL A 292 20.82 -9.28 10.24
CA VAL A 292 21.99 -10.06 10.61
C VAL A 292 21.72 -10.79 11.94
N GLN A 293 22.22 -12.00 12.04
CA GLN A 293 22.22 -12.74 13.30
C GLN A 293 23.60 -12.65 13.93
N ILE A 294 23.64 -12.27 15.21
CA ILE A 294 24.86 -12.11 15.97
C ILE A 294 24.81 -12.84 17.29
N GLU A 295 25.96 -13.37 17.72
CA GLU A 295 26.14 -13.97 19.04
C GLU A 295 27.09 -13.08 19.84
N LEU A 296 26.65 -12.63 21.01
CA LEU A 296 27.36 -11.66 21.82
C LEU A 296 27.76 -12.21 23.18
N LYS A 297 29.04 -12.08 23.54
CA LYS A 297 29.55 -12.34 24.87
C LYS A 297 29.54 -11.10 25.79
N GLN A 298 29.43 -9.93 25.20
CA GLN A 298 29.30 -8.62 25.87
C GLN A 298 28.27 -7.75 25.13
N PRO A 299 27.64 -6.77 25.78
CA PRO A 299 26.68 -5.89 25.12
C PRO A 299 27.34 -5.09 24.00
N LEU A 300 26.72 -5.06 22.82
CA LEU A 300 27.19 -4.32 21.64
C LEU A 300 26.53 -2.93 21.60
N PRO A 301 27.30 -1.83 21.75
CA PRO A 301 26.75 -0.49 21.72
C PRO A 301 26.16 -0.12 20.35
N LEU A 302 24.88 0.25 20.28
CA LEU A 302 24.20 0.63 19.05
C LEU A 302 24.78 1.90 18.42
N LEU A 303 25.32 2.82 19.23
CA LEU A 303 26.01 4.01 18.71
C LEU A 303 27.26 3.63 17.92
N GLY A 304 28.01 2.60 18.36
CA GLY A 304 29.16 2.07 17.64
C GLY A 304 28.77 1.47 16.30
N VAL A 305 27.68 0.70 16.29
CA VAL A 305 27.09 0.14 15.05
C VAL A 305 26.68 1.26 14.11
N ALA A 306 25.92 2.26 14.56
CA ALA A 306 25.45 3.36 13.75
C ALA A 306 26.59 4.12 13.06
N ARG A 307 27.64 4.45 13.83
CA ARG A 307 28.84 5.12 13.31
C ARG A 307 29.54 4.28 12.24
N ALA A 308 29.68 2.98 12.48
CA ALA A 308 30.39 2.08 11.57
C ALA A 308 29.69 1.92 10.22
N ILE A 309 28.37 1.85 10.23
CA ILE A 309 27.57 1.70 9.01
C ILE A 309 27.23 3.05 8.34
N GLY A 310 27.50 4.18 9.01
CA GLY A 310 27.29 5.52 8.47
C GLY A 310 25.83 6.00 8.53
N CYS A 311 25.09 5.62 9.59
CA CYS A 311 23.74 6.11 9.84
C CYS A 311 23.65 6.83 11.21
N TYR A 312 22.52 7.51 11.46
CA TYR A 312 22.28 8.10 12.76
C TYR A 312 21.85 7.05 13.81
N TYR A 313 22.21 7.30 15.06
CA TYR A 313 21.76 6.44 16.18
C TYR A 313 20.24 6.26 16.23
N LYS A 314 19.47 7.32 15.93
CA LYS A 314 18.02 7.28 15.86
C LYS A 314 17.52 6.28 14.82
N GLU A 315 18.14 6.23 13.64
CA GLU A 315 17.75 5.31 12.56
C GLU A 315 17.93 3.85 12.97
N ILE A 316 19.08 3.49 13.59
CA ILE A 316 19.30 2.12 14.05
C ILE A 316 18.34 1.74 15.18
N LYS A 317 17.97 2.68 16.06
CA LYS A 317 16.96 2.45 17.10
C LYS A 317 15.56 2.24 16.51
N GLU A 318 15.16 3.06 15.55
CA GLU A 318 13.86 2.94 14.88
C GLU A 318 13.71 1.62 14.09
N MET A 319 14.81 1.10 13.54
CA MET A 319 14.84 -0.21 12.88
C MET A 319 14.81 -1.39 13.87
N ASN A 320 15.19 -1.14 15.13
CA ASN A 320 15.28 -2.16 16.18
C ASN A 320 14.48 -1.76 17.44
N PRO A 321 13.17 -1.50 17.33
CA PRO A 321 12.37 -1.03 18.46
C PRO A 321 12.25 -2.07 19.58
N HIS A 322 12.57 -3.33 19.29
CA HIS A 322 12.63 -4.42 20.27
C HIS A 322 13.81 -4.31 21.26
N LEU A 323 14.84 -3.53 20.94
CA LEU A 323 15.95 -3.23 21.84
C LEU A 323 15.59 -2.03 22.69
N THR A 324 15.33 -2.23 23.98
CA THR A 324 14.88 -1.17 24.91
C THR A 324 16.02 -0.29 25.41
N GLU A 325 17.24 -0.82 25.45
CA GLU A 325 18.45 -0.14 25.91
C GLU A 325 19.31 0.40 24.76
N GLU A 326 20.43 1.03 25.08
CA GLU A 326 21.37 1.62 24.11
C GLU A 326 22.32 0.60 23.46
N SER A 327 22.24 -0.65 23.87
CA SER A 327 23.09 -1.75 23.41
C SER A 327 22.26 -2.98 23.08
N VAL A 328 22.76 -3.80 22.15
CA VAL A 328 22.27 -5.16 21.97
C VAL A 328 22.79 -6.00 23.16
N PRO A 329 21.93 -6.72 23.91
CA PRO A 329 22.35 -7.47 25.08
C PRO A 329 23.17 -8.72 24.72
N VAL A 330 23.75 -9.36 25.73
CA VAL A 330 24.46 -10.64 25.60
C VAL A 330 23.53 -11.73 25.08
N GLY A 331 24.06 -12.66 24.27
CA GLY A 331 23.34 -13.80 23.70
C GLY A 331 23.12 -13.68 22.19
N SER A 332 22.23 -14.52 21.67
CA SER A 332 21.88 -14.58 20.25
C SER A 332 20.76 -13.60 19.91
N HIS A 333 21.02 -12.71 18.98
CA HIS A 333 20.09 -11.67 18.56
C HIS A 333 20.07 -11.46 17.07
N PHE A 334 18.92 -11.01 16.58
CA PHE A 334 18.81 -10.39 15.26
C PHE A 334 18.94 -8.87 15.39
N LEU A 335 19.69 -8.28 14.48
CA LEU A 335 19.82 -6.84 14.32
C LEU A 335 19.40 -6.46 12.92
N ASN A 336 18.48 -5.51 12.81
CA ASN A 336 18.06 -4.97 11.54
C ASN A 336 18.94 -3.77 11.19
N LEU A 337 19.46 -3.76 9.98
CA LEU A 337 20.34 -2.73 9.44
C LEU A 337 19.70 -2.12 8.19
N PRO A 338 20.05 -0.87 7.81
CA PRO A 338 19.71 -0.33 6.51
C PRO A 338 20.23 -1.23 5.38
N GLN A 339 19.47 -1.37 4.31
CA GLN A 339 19.89 -2.17 3.15
C GLN A 339 21.26 -1.69 2.60
N GLY A 340 22.15 -2.64 2.23
CA GLY A 340 23.48 -2.37 1.70
C GLY A 340 24.52 -2.00 2.75
N THR A 341 24.25 -2.19 4.07
CA THR A 341 25.18 -1.84 5.13
C THR A 341 25.77 -3.02 5.89
N SER A 342 25.34 -4.24 5.62
CA SER A 342 25.77 -5.46 6.33
C SER A 342 27.26 -5.71 6.22
N GLU A 343 27.89 -5.43 5.08
CA GLU A 343 29.34 -5.60 4.91
C GLU A 343 30.13 -4.70 5.88
N ARG A 344 29.78 -3.39 5.94
CA ARG A 344 30.38 -2.44 6.88
C ARG A 344 30.16 -2.85 8.35
N PHE A 345 28.97 -3.35 8.63
CA PHE A 345 28.67 -3.89 9.94
C PHE A 345 29.59 -5.07 10.31
N TRP A 346 29.78 -6.05 9.41
CA TRP A 346 30.62 -7.22 9.70
C TRP A 346 32.10 -6.87 9.84
N ILE A 347 32.61 -5.91 9.10
CA ILE A 347 33.99 -5.38 9.27
C ILE A 347 34.14 -4.81 10.69
N PHE A 348 33.22 -3.93 11.11
CA PHE A 348 33.20 -3.35 12.44
C PHE A 348 33.04 -4.41 13.53
N PHE A 349 32.08 -5.31 13.39
CA PHE A 349 31.78 -6.33 14.36
C PHE A 349 32.96 -7.28 14.63
N ASN A 350 33.64 -7.70 13.57
CA ASN A 350 34.81 -8.55 13.67
C ASN A 350 36.01 -7.83 14.33
N HIS A 351 36.20 -6.54 14.07
CA HIS A 351 37.23 -5.74 14.73
C HIS A 351 36.91 -5.54 16.22
N TRP A 352 35.71 -5.11 16.54
CA TRP A 352 35.20 -4.94 17.89
C TRP A 352 35.35 -6.21 18.74
N ARG A 353 35.00 -7.37 18.16
CA ARG A 353 35.15 -8.68 18.84
C ARG A 353 36.60 -9.02 19.14
N LYS A 354 37.54 -8.77 18.21
CA LYS A 354 38.97 -9.01 18.42
C LYS A 354 39.55 -8.13 19.51
N GLU A 355 39.15 -6.85 19.58
CA GLU A 355 39.58 -5.96 20.66
C GLU A 355 39.14 -6.42 22.05
N LEU A 356 38.01 -7.14 22.15
CA LEU A 356 37.54 -7.71 23.40
C LEU A 356 38.29 -8.98 23.79
N GLU A 357 38.65 -9.81 22.81
CA GLU A 357 39.40 -11.06 23.03
C GLU A 357 40.89 -10.80 23.35
N GLY A 358 41.41 -9.63 23.00
CA GLY A 358 42.79 -9.20 23.29
C GLY A 358 42.99 -8.48 24.64
N LYS A 359 41.88 -8.24 25.37
CA LYS A 359 41.85 -7.70 26.75
C LYS A 359 41.59 -8.78 27.78
#